data_d2538c21087fe49142722f6d594056a0
#
_entry.id   d2538c21087fe49142722f6d594056a0
#
_cell.length_a   1.000
_cell.length_b   1.000
_cell.length_c   1.000
_cell.angle_alpha   90.00
_cell.angle_beta   90.00
_cell.angle_gamma   90.00
#
_symmetry.space_group_name_H-M   'P 1'
#
loop_
_entity.id
_entity.type
_entity.pdbx_description
1 polymer ?
#
loop_
_entity_poly.entity_id
_entity_poly.type
_entity_poly.pdbx_seq_one_letter_code
_entity_poly.pdbx_strand_id
1 'polypeptide(L)' 'MCTMNLAKVRAQNLKDDANRVLNYLLKGDVERAKFILTDMKEGIELIEDCNGV' A
#
# COMPACT_ATOMS: atom_id res chain seq x y z
N MET A 1 -8.32 8.00 -15.76
CA MET A 1 -8.31 6.69 -16.47
C MET A 1 -7.18 5.82 -15.91
N CYS A 2 -7.49 4.62 -15.50
CA CYS A 2 -6.49 3.72 -14.93
C CYS A 2 -5.88 2.84 -16.02
N THR A 3 -4.55 2.82 -16.07
CA THR A 3 -3.82 1.97 -17.00
C THR A 3 -3.21 0.78 -16.24
N MET A 4 -2.89 -0.30 -16.95
CA MET A 4 -2.23 -1.45 -16.35
C MET A 4 -0.89 -1.06 -15.73
N ASN A 5 -0.17 -0.12 -16.34
CA ASN A 5 1.10 0.35 -15.80
C ASN A 5 0.93 1.04 -14.46
N LEU A 6 -0.13 1.84 -14.31
CA LEU A 6 -0.41 2.53 -13.05
C LEU A 6 -0.75 1.52 -11.95
N ALA A 7 -1.55 0.49 -12.27
CA ALA A 7 -1.88 -0.55 -11.31
C ALA A 7 -0.63 -1.32 -10.86
N LYS A 8 0.29 -1.62 -11.78
CA LYS A 8 1.54 -2.29 -11.44
C LYS A 8 2.42 -1.45 -10.52
N VAL A 9 2.52 -0.14 -10.79
CA VAL A 9 3.29 0.78 -9.95
C VAL A 9 2.70 0.85 -8.55
N ARG A 10 1.38 0.94 -8.43
CA ARG A 10 0.70 0.98 -7.14
C ARG A 10 0.89 -0.33 -6.37
N ALA A 11 0.81 -1.48 -7.05
CA ALA A 11 1.04 -2.77 -6.43
C ALA A 11 2.48 -2.89 -5.92
N GLN A 12 3.45 -2.40 -6.68
CA GLN A 12 4.84 -2.38 -6.26
C GLN A 12 5.04 -1.51 -5.03
N ASN A 13 4.40 -0.33 -4.99
CA ASN A 13 4.44 0.55 -3.83
C ASN A 13 3.83 -0.10 -2.59
N LEU A 14 2.74 -0.83 -2.75
CA LEU A 14 2.11 -1.56 -1.64
C LEU A 14 3.04 -2.63 -1.08
N LYS A 15 3.77 -3.32 -1.94
CA LYS A 15 4.74 -4.32 -1.52
C LYS A 15 5.86 -3.69 -0.70
N ASP A 16 6.38 -2.54 -1.15
CA ASP A 16 7.41 -1.80 -0.41
C ASP A 16 6.88 -1.32 0.94
N ASP A 17 5.65 -0.80 0.97
CA ASP A 17 5.02 -0.35 2.20
C ASP A 17 4.81 -1.51 3.17
N ALA A 18 4.43 -2.70 2.68
CA ALA A 18 4.28 -3.87 3.52
C ALA A 18 5.60 -4.25 4.19
N ASN A 19 6.71 -4.15 3.48
CA ASN A 19 8.03 -4.39 4.05
C ASN A 19 8.37 -3.37 5.14
N ARG A 20 8.01 -2.10 4.93
CA ARG A 20 8.20 -1.05 5.94
C ARG A 20 7.39 -1.32 7.19
N VAL A 21 6.12 -1.71 7.02
CA VAL A 21 5.26 -2.05 8.17
C VAL A 21 5.89 -3.17 8.98
N LEU A 22 6.35 -4.22 8.31
CA LEU A 22 6.99 -5.34 8.98
C LEU A 22 8.21 -4.90 9.77
N ASN A 23 9.07 -4.05 9.18
CA ASN A 23 10.25 -3.52 9.85
C ASN A 23 9.89 -2.70 11.10
N TYR A 24 8.88 -1.84 11.00
CA TYR A 24 8.44 -1.05 12.14
C TYR A 24 7.87 -1.92 13.26
N LEU A 25 7.08 -2.94 12.91
CA LEU A 25 6.54 -3.86 13.89
C LEU A 25 7.65 -4.64 14.62
N LEU A 26 8.68 -5.05 13.88
CA LEU A 26 9.83 -5.75 14.47
C LEU A 26 10.61 -4.85 15.43
N LYS A 27 10.61 -3.55 15.20
CA LYS A 27 11.23 -2.57 16.08
C LYS A 27 10.32 -2.14 17.24
N GLY A 28 9.07 -2.53 17.22
CA GLY A 28 8.08 -2.13 18.20
C GLY A 28 7.43 -0.78 17.94
N ASP A 29 7.62 -0.21 16.74
CA ASP A 29 7.07 1.09 16.37
C ASP A 29 5.69 0.93 15.73
N VAL A 30 4.70 0.63 16.56
CA VAL A 30 3.33 0.35 16.12
C VAL A 30 2.67 1.59 15.53
N GLU A 31 2.98 2.78 16.05
CA GLU A 31 2.37 4.03 15.58
C GLU A 31 2.68 4.29 14.11
N ARG A 32 3.95 4.17 13.72
CA ARG A 32 4.35 4.37 12.33
C ARG A 32 3.79 3.27 11.43
N ALA A 33 3.75 2.04 11.93
CA ALA A 33 3.16 0.94 11.18
C ALA A 33 1.68 1.22 10.86
N LYS A 34 0.93 1.78 11.81
CA LYS A 34 -0.48 2.14 11.60
C LYS A 34 -0.65 3.19 10.50
N PHE A 35 0.20 4.21 10.45
CA PHE A 35 0.15 5.23 9.40
C PHE A 35 0.36 4.61 8.03
N ILE A 36 1.36 3.75 7.90
CA ILE A 36 1.65 3.09 6.63
C ILE A 36 0.49 2.17 6.22
N LEU A 37 -0.09 1.45 7.17
CA LEU A 37 -1.25 0.60 6.89
C LEU A 37 -2.44 1.39 6.38
N THR A 38 -2.68 2.59 6.92
CA THR A 38 -3.75 3.48 6.45
C THR A 38 -3.50 3.89 5.00
N ASP A 39 -2.26 4.27 4.67
CA ASP A 39 -1.90 4.62 3.31
C ASP A 39 -2.06 3.43 2.36
N MET A 40 -1.68 2.23 2.80
CA MET A 40 -1.84 1.02 2.02
C MET A 40 -3.30 0.73 1.70
N LYS A 41 -4.18 0.92 2.68
CA LYS A 41 -5.62 0.74 2.49
C LYS A 41 -6.15 1.65 1.38
N GLU A 42 -5.75 2.92 1.41
CA GLU A 42 -6.14 3.87 0.37
C GLU A 42 -5.61 3.45 -1.00
N GLY A 43 -4.36 2.98 -1.05
CA GLY A 43 -3.77 2.49 -2.28
C GLY A 43 -4.50 1.28 -2.85
N ILE A 44 -4.93 0.37 -1.99
CA ILE A 44 -5.71 -0.81 -2.39
C ILE A 44 -7.05 -0.38 -2.96
N GLU A 45 -7.74 0.57 -2.32
CA GLU A 45 -9.02 1.08 -2.79
C GLU A 45 -8.90 1.69 -4.19
N LEU A 46 -7.81 2.43 -4.43
CA LEU A 46 -7.55 3.01 -5.74
C LEU A 46 -7.33 1.94 -6.82
N ILE A 47 -6.64 0.86 -6.48
CA ILE A 47 -6.43 -0.26 -7.41
C ILE A 47 -7.75 -0.97 -7.69
N GLU A 48 -8.58 -1.17 -6.69
CA GLU A 48 -9.90 -1.79 -6.85
C GLU A 48 -10.79 -0.95 -7.76
N ASP A 49 -10.77 0.36 -7.60
CA ASP A 49 -11.52 1.28 -8.46
C ASP A 49 -11.06 1.16 -9.92
N CYS A 50 -9.76 1.02 -10.15
CA CYS A 50 -9.21 0.83 -11.48
C CYS A 50 -9.67 -0.50 -12.10
N ASN A 51 -9.72 -1.54 -11.31
CA ASN A 51 -10.09 -2.89 -11.77
C ASN A 51 -11.61 -3.08 -11.87
N GLY A 52 -12.36 -2.28 -11.13
CA GLY A 52 -13.80 -2.38 -11.07
C GLY A 52 -14.54 -1.80 -12.29
N VAL A 53 -13.80 -1.22 -13.20
CA VAL A 53 -14.34 -0.64 -14.42
C VAL A 53 -14.20 -1.62 -15.60
#